data_65fcd335db260b31fe9cf072cd8a7021
#
_entry.id   65fcd335db260b31fe9cf072cd8a7021
#
_cell.length_a   1.000
_cell.length_b   1.000
_cell.length_c   1.000
_cell.angle_alpha   90.00
_cell.angle_beta   90.00
_cell.angle_gamma   90.00
#
_symmetry.space_group_name_H-M   'P 1'
#
loop_
_entity.id
_entity.type
_entity.pdbx_description
1 polymer ?
#
loop_
_entity_poly.entity_id
_entity_poly.type
_entity_poly.pdbx_seq_one_letter_code
_entity_poly.pdbx_strand_id
1 'polypeptide(L)'
;LGSLEIFPATEEEAAAPLDAWLVPAALFAAHVLSRGLPLLLVRVMPHIGDATRSKSRPLADSISLTSLGVAFIWCFLALALASYVLDAIALIVACSLSVIALLWMGRWFSRRLQGFTGDCLGATQQVCEVAFYLGLAIGLA
;
A
#
# COMPACT_ATOMS: atom_id res chain seq x y z
N LEU A 1 -14.76 42.48 21.80
CA LEU A 1 -13.81 42.15 22.77
C LEU A 1 -12.78 41.18 22.26
N GLY A 2 -11.58 41.31 22.78
CA GLY A 2 -10.43 40.59 22.26
C GLY A 2 -10.52 39.08 22.19
N SER A 3 -11.41 38.47 22.97
CA SER A 3 -11.60 37.03 22.96
C SER A 3 -12.16 36.49 21.65
N LEU A 4 -12.88 37.33 20.92
CA LEU A 4 -13.41 36.95 19.60
C LEU A 4 -12.38 37.03 18.51
N GLU A 5 -11.31 37.77 18.75
CA GLU A 5 -10.23 37.92 17.80
C GLU A 5 -9.18 36.81 17.92
N ILE A 6 -9.25 36.00 18.98
CA ILE A 6 -8.32 34.92 19.20
C ILE A 6 -8.46 33.87 18.11
N PHE A 7 -9.65 33.79 17.49
CA PHE A 7 -9.88 32.87 16.40
C PHE A 7 -10.37 33.64 15.17
N PRO A 8 -9.50 34.46 14.57
CA PRO A 8 -9.92 35.02 13.30
C PRO A 8 -10.07 33.87 12.31
N ALA A 9 -11.25 33.75 11.76
CA ALA A 9 -11.45 32.84 10.65
C ALA A 9 -10.68 33.45 9.49
N THR A 10 -9.42 33.05 9.37
CA THR A 10 -8.65 33.44 8.20
C THR A 10 -9.16 32.63 7.02
N GLU A 11 -9.13 33.21 5.86
CA GLU A 11 -9.53 32.52 4.65
C GLU A 11 -8.75 31.21 4.48
N GLU A 12 -7.58 31.16 5.09
CA GLU A 12 -6.74 29.97 5.15
C GLU A 12 -7.38 28.83 5.96
N GLU A 13 -8.17 29.18 6.98
CA GLU A 13 -8.87 28.18 7.78
C GLU A 13 -10.16 27.70 7.10
N ALA A 14 -10.74 28.53 6.27
CA ALA A 14 -11.98 28.20 5.57
C ALA A 14 -11.77 27.21 4.43
N ALA A 15 -10.60 27.27 3.78
CA ALA A 15 -10.20 26.26 2.78
C ALA A 15 -9.15 25.39 3.42
N ALA A 16 -9.46 24.11 3.67
CA ALA A 16 -8.48 23.19 4.19
C ALA A 16 -7.23 23.24 3.28
N PRO A 17 -6.06 23.62 3.80
CA PRO A 17 -4.88 23.68 2.96
C PRO A 17 -4.55 22.28 2.44
N LEU A 18 -3.95 22.23 1.24
CA LEU A 18 -3.57 20.94 0.65
C LEU A 18 -2.71 20.12 1.61
N ASP A 19 -1.93 20.80 2.45
CA ASP A 19 -1.10 20.11 3.46
C ASP A 19 -1.91 19.32 4.46
N ALA A 20 -3.15 19.73 4.75
CA ALA A 20 -4.02 19.00 5.65
C ALA A 20 -4.44 17.64 5.09
N TRP A 21 -4.40 17.49 3.77
CA TRP A 21 -4.77 16.23 3.11
C TRP A 21 -3.58 15.31 2.88
N LEU A 22 -2.37 15.76 3.22
CA LEU A 22 -1.15 15.02 2.96
C LEU A 22 -1.14 13.68 3.69
N VAL A 23 -1.41 13.69 4.99
CA VAL A 23 -1.44 12.46 5.80
C VAL A 23 -2.58 11.54 5.38
N PRO A 24 -3.83 12.03 5.26
CA PRO A 24 -4.91 11.15 4.77
C PRO A 24 -4.63 10.54 3.41
N ALA A 25 -4.08 11.31 2.48
CA ALA A 25 -3.74 10.79 1.15
C ALA A 25 -2.65 9.73 1.22
N ALA A 26 -1.62 9.96 2.05
CA ALA A 26 -0.55 9.00 2.25
C ALA A 26 -1.07 7.70 2.85
N LEU A 27 -1.91 7.81 3.87
CA LEU A 27 -2.51 6.63 4.51
C LEU A 27 -3.38 5.85 3.54
N PHE A 28 -4.19 6.54 2.78
CA PHE A 28 -5.08 5.91 1.81
C PHE A 28 -4.28 5.17 0.72
N ALA A 29 -3.31 5.86 0.11
CA ALA A 29 -2.51 5.28 -0.95
C ALA A 29 -1.70 4.09 -0.44
N ALA A 30 -1.05 4.24 0.72
CA ALA A 30 -0.27 3.18 1.32
C ALA A 30 -1.13 1.96 1.63
N HIS A 31 -2.31 2.19 2.16
CA HIS A 31 -3.22 1.12 2.56
C HIS A 31 -3.71 0.32 1.35
N VAL A 32 -4.13 1.01 0.31
CA VAL A 32 -4.61 0.34 -0.91
C VAL A 32 -3.47 -0.41 -1.60
N LEU A 33 -2.32 0.24 -1.75
CA LEU A 33 -1.19 -0.35 -2.45
C LEU A 33 -0.64 -1.57 -1.71
N SER A 34 -0.50 -1.47 -0.39
CA SER A 34 0.04 -2.56 0.41
C SER A 34 -0.86 -3.80 0.41
N ARG A 35 -2.13 -3.62 0.14
CA ARG A 35 -3.06 -4.75 0.02
C ARG A 35 -3.07 -5.35 -1.37
N GLY A 36 -2.81 -4.55 -2.38
CA GLY A 36 -2.75 -5.03 -3.77
C GLY A 36 -1.46 -5.75 -4.10
N LEU A 37 -0.34 -5.25 -3.63
CA LEU A 37 0.96 -5.81 -3.98
C LEU A 37 1.15 -7.29 -3.60
N PRO A 38 0.77 -7.72 -2.38
CA PRO A 38 0.95 -9.14 -2.02
C PRO A 38 0.14 -10.10 -2.88
N LEU A 39 -0.88 -9.62 -3.57
CA LEU A 39 -1.65 -10.48 -4.48
C LEU A 39 -0.79 -11.03 -5.60
N LEU A 40 0.29 -10.33 -5.95
CA LEU A 40 1.25 -10.85 -6.91
C LEU A 40 1.93 -12.12 -6.40
N LEU A 41 2.21 -12.18 -5.10
CA LEU A 41 2.80 -13.38 -4.51
C LEU A 41 1.81 -14.54 -4.56
N VAL A 42 0.54 -14.27 -4.31
CA VAL A 42 -0.50 -15.30 -4.40
C VAL A 42 -0.57 -15.87 -5.80
N ARG A 43 -0.40 -15.02 -6.82
CA ARG A 43 -0.47 -15.45 -8.21
C ARG A 43 0.76 -16.24 -8.66
N VAL A 44 1.93 -15.85 -8.17
CA VAL A 44 3.21 -16.36 -8.66
C VAL A 44 3.75 -17.52 -7.83
N MET A 45 3.49 -17.51 -6.52
CA MET A 45 4.06 -18.47 -5.59
C MET A 45 3.05 -19.53 -5.17
N PRO A 46 3.51 -20.77 -4.94
CA PRO A 46 2.61 -21.81 -4.44
C PRO A 46 2.25 -21.56 -2.97
N HIS A 47 1.01 -21.86 -2.62
CA HIS A 47 0.56 -21.81 -1.24
C HIS A 47 0.99 -23.09 -0.54
N ILE A 48 1.76 -22.96 0.54
CA ILE A 48 2.32 -24.11 1.28
C ILE A 48 1.77 -24.23 2.70
N GLY A 49 1.09 -23.18 3.18
CA GLY A 49 0.72 -23.06 4.58
C GLY A 49 -0.06 -24.25 5.10
N ASP A 50 -1.21 -24.53 4.62
CA ASP A 50 -2.07 -25.60 5.08
C ASP A 50 -2.25 -26.65 3.99
N ALA A 51 -1.14 -27.23 3.55
CA ALA A 51 -1.17 -28.23 2.49
C ALA A 51 -2.09 -29.41 2.79
N THR A 52 -2.27 -29.73 4.08
CA THR A 52 -3.17 -30.79 4.53
C THR A 52 -4.63 -30.35 4.57
N ARG A 53 -4.86 -29.04 4.56
CA ARG A 53 -6.21 -28.47 4.57
C ARG A 53 -6.56 -28.00 3.18
N SER A 54 -7.13 -28.87 2.41
CA SER A 54 -7.48 -28.58 1.03
C SER A 54 -8.50 -27.45 0.86
N LYS A 55 -9.17 -27.05 1.93
CA LYS A 55 -10.23 -26.03 1.88
C LYS A 55 -9.74 -24.63 1.58
N SER A 56 -8.54 -24.27 2.07
CA SER A 56 -7.99 -22.95 1.81
C SER A 56 -7.19 -22.87 0.52
N ARG A 57 -6.77 -24.01 0.02
CA ARG A 57 -5.95 -24.12 -1.18
C ARG A 57 -6.64 -23.60 -2.44
N PRO A 58 -7.91 -23.94 -2.70
CA PRO A 58 -8.58 -23.43 -3.89
C PRO A 58 -8.74 -21.93 -3.89
N LEU A 59 -8.82 -21.31 -2.71
CA LEU A 59 -8.97 -19.88 -2.60
C LEU A 59 -7.68 -19.15 -3.04
N ALA A 60 -6.53 -19.67 -2.60
CA ALA A 60 -5.24 -19.12 -2.97
C ALA A 60 -4.93 -19.31 -4.46
N ASP A 61 -5.32 -20.47 -4.99
CA ASP A 61 -5.09 -20.78 -6.41
C ASP A 61 -6.11 -20.13 -7.32
N SER A 62 -7.19 -19.57 -6.77
CA SER A 62 -8.31 -19.06 -7.55
C SER A 62 -8.16 -17.61 -8.01
N ILE A 63 -7.07 -16.94 -7.64
CA ILE A 63 -6.86 -15.57 -8.11
C ILE A 63 -6.60 -15.58 -9.61
N SER A 64 -7.57 -15.06 -10.35
CA SER A 64 -7.49 -14.95 -11.78
C SER A 64 -6.75 -13.68 -12.19
N LEU A 65 -6.30 -13.65 -13.44
CA LEU A 65 -5.72 -12.43 -13.99
C LEU A 65 -6.71 -11.27 -13.98
N THR A 66 -7.99 -11.58 -14.16
CA THR A 66 -9.05 -10.55 -14.11
C THR A 66 -9.14 -9.94 -12.71
N SER A 67 -9.14 -10.76 -11.67
CA SER A 67 -9.19 -10.28 -10.28
C SER A 67 -7.96 -9.45 -9.94
N LEU A 68 -6.80 -9.93 -10.37
CA LEU A 68 -5.55 -9.22 -10.17
C LEU A 68 -5.56 -7.87 -10.88
N GLY A 69 -6.08 -7.85 -12.12
CA GLY A 69 -6.22 -6.61 -12.90
C GLY A 69 -7.13 -5.61 -12.21
N VAL A 70 -8.25 -6.06 -11.66
CA VAL A 70 -9.16 -5.18 -10.90
C VAL A 70 -8.46 -4.60 -9.69
N ALA A 71 -7.71 -5.41 -8.96
CA ALA A 71 -6.96 -4.94 -7.79
C ALA A 71 -5.95 -3.86 -8.19
N PHE A 72 -5.24 -4.04 -9.28
CA PHE A 72 -4.26 -3.07 -9.75
C PHE A 72 -4.91 -1.80 -10.29
N ILE A 73 -6.09 -1.91 -10.89
CA ILE A 73 -6.87 -0.72 -11.28
C ILE A 73 -7.20 0.12 -10.05
N TRP A 74 -7.63 -0.51 -8.97
CA TRP A 74 -7.91 0.19 -7.72
C TRP A 74 -6.65 0.83 -7.12
N CYS A 75 -5.52 0.12 -7.18
CA CYS A 75 -4.24 0.69 -6.74
C CYS A 75 -3.87 1.91 -7.57
N PHE A 76 -4.02 1.82 -8.87
CA PHE A 76 -3.72 2.93 -9.78
C PHE A 76 -4.62 4.13 -9.50
N LEU A 77 -5.92 3.89 -9.30
CA LEU A 77 -6.87 4.95 -8.97
C LEU A 77 -6.51 5.63 -7.64
N ALA A 78 -6.13 4.84 -6.64
CA ALA A 78 -5.73 5.38 -5.35
C ALA A 78 -4.48 6.26 -5.48
N LEU A 79 -3.49 5.80 -6.25
CA LEU A 79 -2.28 6.57 -6.49
C LEU A 79 -2.55 7.83 -7.30
N ALA A 80 -3.41 7.74 -8.31
CA ALA A 80 -3.82 8.88 -9.11
C ALA A 80 -4.50 9.94 -8.24
N LEU A 81 -5.38 9.50 -7.36
CA LEU A 81 -6.07 10.41 -6.44
C LEU A 81 -5.07 11.05 -5.47
N ALA A 82 -4.15 10.25 -4.93
CA ALA A 82 -3.13 10.75 -4.02
C ALA A 82 -2.18 11.74 -4.71
N SER A 83 -1.99 11.62 -6.02
CA SER A 83 -1.09 12.50 -6.77
C SER A 83 -1.56 13.95 -6.83
N TYR A 84 -2.82 14.21 -6.53
CA TYR A 84 -3.32 15.58 -6.42
C TYR A 84 -2.77 16.30 -5.21
N VAL A 85 -2.39 15.57 -4.19
CA VAL A 85 -1.92 16.12 -2.92
C VAL A 85 -0.43 15.84 -2.72
N LEU A 86 0.00 14.63 -3.04
CA LEU A 86 1.37 14.19 -2.84
C LEU A 86 2.19 14.47 -4.09
N ASP A 87 3.45 14.83 -3.87
CA ASP A 87 4.38 15.07 -4.96
C ASP A 87 4.62 13.78 -5.75
N ALA A 88 4.69 13.92 -7.07
CA ALA A 88 4.87 12.78 -7.96
C ALA A 88 6.18 12.03 -7.69
N ILE A 89 7.25 12.77 -7.40
CA ILE A 89 8.55 12.15 -7.09
C ILE A 89 8.45 11.35 -5.80
N ALA A 90 7.80 11.90 -4.78
CA ALA A 90 7.59 11.21 -3.52
C ALA A 90 6.80 9.93 -3.71
N LEU A 91 5.73 9.96 -4.53
CA LEU A 91 4.94 8.78 -4.84
C LEU A 91 5.76 7.73 -5.59
N ILE A 92 6.57 8.14 -6.54
CA ILE A 92 7.42 7.22 -7.30
C ILE A 92 8.42 6.53 -6.35
N VAL A 93 9.05 7.28 -5.45
CA VAL A 93 9.98 6.72 -4.47
C VAL A 93 9.25 5.75 -3.55
N ALA A 94 8.07 6.14 -3.07
CA ALA A 94 7.27 5.30 -2.17
C ALA A 94 6.86 3.99 -2.84
N CYS A 95 6.37 4.06 -4.06
CA CYS A 95 5.98 2.87 -4.83
C CYS A 95 7.19 1.98 -5.11
N SER A 96 8.32 2.59 -5.47
CA SER A 96 9.55 1.84 -5.74
C SER A 96 10.02 1.07 -4.52
N LEU A 97 10.03 1.70 -3.35
CA LEU A 97 10.42 1.02 -2.12
C LEU A 97 9.45 -0.08 -1.74
N SER A 98 8.15 0.14 -1.95
CA SER A 98 7.14 -0.90 -1.71
C SER A 98 7.34 -2.11 -2.60
N VAL A 99 7.62 -1.88 -3.89
CA VAL A 99 7.88 -2.97 -4.85
C VAL A 99 9.16 -3.70 -4.49
N ILE A 100 10.21 -2.97 -4.13
CA ILE A 100 11.47 -3.58 -3.68
C ILE A 100 11.22 -4.44 -2.45
N ALA A 101 10.45 -3.95 -1.49
CA ALA A 101 10.08 -4.71 -0.30
C ALA A 101 9.31 -5.98 -0.67
N LEU A 102 8.36 -5.87 -1.60
CA LEU A 102 7.59 -7.00 -2.09
C LEU A 102 8.50 -8.06 -2.71
N LEU A 103 9.42 -7.65 -3.58
CA LEU A 103 10.33 -8.57 -4.24
C LEU A 103 11.28 -9.22 -3.23
N TRP A 104 11.75 -8.45 -2.26
CA TRP A 104 12.62 -8.98 -1.22
C TRP A 104 11.89 -10.01 -0.35
N MET A 105 10.67 -9.70 0.06
CA MET A 105 9.87 -10.62 0.86
C MET A 105 9.53 -11.89 0.06
N GLY A 106 9.14 -11.72 -1.20
CA GLY A 106 8.84 -12.86 -2.06
C GLY A 106 10.04 -13.77 -2.25
N ARG A 107 11.21 -13.17 -2.47
CA ARG A 107 12.44 -13.94 -2.62
C ARG A 107 12.80 -14.67 -1.33
N TRP A 108 12.64 -14.00 -0.20
CA TRP A 108 12.93 -14.60 1.10
C TRP A 108 12.01 -15.79 1.37
N PHE A 109 10.72 -15.64 1.14
CA PHE A 109 9.78 -16.74 1.32
C PHE A 109 10.05 -17.88 0.35
N SER A 110 10.38 -17.56 -0.90
CA SER A 110 10.71 -18.56 -1.91
C SER A 110 11.95 -19.38 -1.51
N ARG A 111 12.94 -18.73 -0.93
CA ARG A 111 14.18 -19.41 -0.50
C ARG A 111 14.00 -20.21 0.78
N ARG A 112 13.27 -19.63 1.76
CA ARG A 112 13.15 -20.22 3.09
C ARG A 112 12.02 -21.21 3.19
N LEU A 113 10.90 -20.90 2.57
CA LEU A 113 9.66 -21.67 2.72
C LEU A 113 9.22 -22.32 1.42
N GLN A 114 9.82 -21.95 0.30
CA GLN A 114 9.46 -22.44 -1.04
C GLN A 114 8.02 -22.09 -1.43
N GLY A 115 7.44 -21.11 -0.81
CA GLY A 115 6.08 -20.66 -1.07
C GLY A 115 5.65 -19.64 -0.04
N PHE A 116 4.36 -19.45 0.12
CA PHE A 116 3.80 -18.51 1.06
C PHE A 116 2.72 -19.11 1.93
N THR A 117 2.49 -18.48 3.08
CA THR A 117 1.36 -18.78 3.97
C THR A 117 0.53 -17.51 4.13
N GLY A 118 -0.63 -17.63 4.79
CA GLY A 118 -1.42 -16.44 5.11
C GLY A 118 -0.66 -15.44 5.97
N ASP A 119 0.14 -15.93 6.91
CA ASP A 119 0.97 -15.08 7.76
C ASP A 119 2.04 -14.35 6.94
N CYS A 120 2.60 -15.02 5.93
CA CYS A 120 3.56 -14.40 5.03
C CYS A 120 2.93 -13.24 4.24
N LEU A 121 1.69 -13.41 3.80
CA LEU A 121 0.96 -12.35 3.11
C LEU A 121 0.72 -11.16 4.03
N GLY A 122 0.32 -11.42 5.25
CA GLY A 122 0.12 -10.36 6.24
C GLY A 122 1.41 -9.60 6.54
N ALA A 123 2.51 -10.33 6.72
CA ALA A 123 3.81 -9.73 6.95
C ALA A 123 4.25 -8.89 5.75
N THR A 124 4.06 -9.40 4.54
CA THR A 124 4.40 -8.67 3.31
C THR A 124 3.60 -7.38 3.21
N GLN A 125 2.31 -7.45 3.53
CA GLN A 125 1.44 -6.28 3.53
C GLN A 125 1.97 -5.20 4.45
N GLN A 126 2.34 -5.56 5.68
CA GLN A 126 2.87 -4.61 6.65
C GLN A 126 4.21 -4.03 6.21
N VAL A 127 5.09 -4.85 5.69
CA VAL A 127 6.41 -4.40 5.23
C VAL A 127 6.27 -3.46 4.04
N CYS A 128 5.40 -3.76 3.09
CA CYS A 128 5.15 -2.90 1.95
C CYS A 128 4.56 -1.55 2.38
N GLU A 129 3.68 -1.57 3.35
CA GLU A 129 3.07 -0.34 3.88
C GLU A 129 4.13 0.54 4.55
N VAL A 130 4.96 -0.04 5.40
CA VAL A 130 6.06 0.70 6.04
C VAL A 130 7.03 1.23 4.99
N ALA A 131 7.37 0.42 4.01
CA ALA A 131 8.25 0.84 2.92
C ALA A 131 7.68 2.01 2.14
N PHE A 132 6.37 2.02 1.93
CA PHE A 132 5.69 3.13 1.27
C PHE A 132 5.84 4.43 2.09
N TYR A 133 5.60 4.37 3.38
CA TYR A 133 5.75 5.54 4.24
C TYR A 133 7.19 6.05 4.27
N LEU A 134 8.15 5.13 4.35
CA LEU A 134 9.56 5.50 4.28
C LEU A 134 9.91 6.17 2.95
N GLY A 135 9.39 5.62 1.87
CA GLY A 135 9.59 6.19 0.55
C GLY A 135 9.01 7.58 0.43
N LEU A 136 7.81 7.80 0.98
CA LEU A 136 7.22 9.14 1.02
C LEU A 136 8.08 10.11 1.83
N ALA A 137 8.54 9.66 3.00
CA ALA A 137 9.38 10.51 3.85
C ALA A 137 10.66 10.91 3.13
N ILE A 138 11.29 9.97 2.43
CA ILE A 138 12.51 10.24 1.66
C ILE A 138 12.21 11.17 0.49
N GLY A 139 11.14 10.92 -0.24
CA GLY A 139 10.78 11.71 -1.41
C GLY A 139 10.31 13.12 -1.08
N LEU A 140 9.77 13.33 0.12
CA LEU A 140 9.33 14.66 0.58
C LEU A 140 10.45 15.43 1.28
N ALA A 141 11.54 14.77 1.62
CA ALA A 141 12.67 15.40 2.30
C ALA A 141 13.43 16.39 1.40
#